data_cb68abac1f678c94ccf8866dcf846bc5
#
_entry.id   cb68abac1f678c94ccf8866dcf846bc5
#
_cell.length_a   1.000
_cell.length_b   1.000
_cell.length_c   1.000
_cell.angle_alpha   90.00
_cell.angle_beta   90.00
_cell.angle_gamma   90.00
#
_symmetry.space_group_name_H-M   'P 1'
#
loop_
_entity.id
_entity.type
_entity.pdbx_description
1 polymer ?
#
loop_
_entity_poly.entity_id
_entity_poly.type
_entity_poly.pdbx_seq_one_letter_code
_entity_poly.pdbx_strand_id
1 'polypeptide(L)'
;MTIRAQEGALREEWCTPLLLGCRVQSELMFNYFTTVAMPLLATVTTNVATLPLFPPLTTPPQVPFSIIKEFDTTATKEVAPEKPKEKRLICKGCNEYENATLAYFQDRGIKDRNALATIMGNIRQESTFVPNICEGGSRTSWSNCGRGYGLIQWTSANRYYGLGAFAKKYGGSPSALHTQLRYLTNEVQWQKIEERMKTPGKSINRYMDYAYSWIGWGHHGARTSYAHEYASKLITVEV
;
A
#
# COMPACT_ATOMS: atom_id res chain seq x y z
N MET A 1 53.52 -40.67 0.14
CA MET A 1 53.40 -39.65 1.19
C MET A 1 51.92 -39.60 1.63
N THR A 2 51.67 -40.17 2.78
CA THR A 2 50.35 -40.51 3.33
C THR A 2 49.90 -39.36 4.23
N ILE A 3 48.68 -38.84 4.00
CA ILE A 3 48.09 -37.86 4.92
C ILE A 3 46.78 -38.48 5.46
N ARG A 4 46.79 -38.62 6.79
CA ARG A 4 45.72 -39.17 7.63
C ARG A 4 44.49 -38.31 7.67
N ALA A 5 43.34 -38.94 7.62
CA ALA A 5 42.05 -38.43 8.05
C ALA A 5 41.99 -38.40 9.59
N GLN A 6 41.42 -37.33 10.12
CA GLN A 6 40.98 -37.26 11.52
C GLN A 6 39.47 -37.14 11.55
N GLU A 7 38.82 -38.19 12.01
CA GLU A 7 37.43 -38.24 12.39
C GLU A 7 37.26 -37.54 13.75
N GLY A 8 36.39 -36.54 13.80
CA GLY A 8 35.93 -35.91 15.04
C GLY A 8 34.52 -36.39 15.36
N ALA A 9 34.42 -37.27 16.35
CA ALA A 9 33.17 -37.81 16.83
C ALA A 9 32.32 -36.77 17.53
N LEU A 10 31.09 -36.56 17.07
CA LEU A 10 30.06 -35.80 17.80
C LEU A 10 29.34 -36.78 18.75
N ARG A 11 29.39 -36.47 20.02
CA ARG A 11 28.68 -37.17 21.09
C ARG A 11 27.22 -36.70 21.05
N GLU A 12 26.32 -37.62 20.80
CA GLU A 12 24.90 -37.49 21.11
C GLU A 12 24.69 -37.78 22.60
N GLU A 13 24.31 -36.76 23.36
CA GLU A 13 23.81 -36.94 24.73
C GLU A 13 22.29 -37.14 24.69
N TRP A 14 21.88 -38.36 24.96
CA TRP A 14 20.50 -38.76 25.20
C TRP A 14 20.07 -38.39 26.61
N CYS A 15 19.14 -37.45 26.74
CA CYS A 15 18.43 -37.24 28.01
C CYS A 15 17.31 -38.25 28.15
N THR A 16 17.44 -39.17 29.08
CA THR A 16 16.38 -40.08 29.56
C THR A 16 15.41 -39.37 30.49
N PRO A 17 14.10 -39.64 30.44
CA PRO A 17 13.13 -39.05 31.34
C PRO A 17 13.04 -39.85 32.62
N LEU A 18 13.38 -39.24 33.75
CA LEU A 18 13.05 -39.73 35.09
C LEU A 18 12.00 -38.81 35.75
N LEU A 19 10.87 -39.43 35.98
CA LEU A 19 9.74 -39.04 36.83
C LEU A 19 10.10 -38.12 38.01
N LEU A 20 9.42 -36.94 38.07
CA LEU A 20 8.85 -36.39 39.31
C LEU A 20 8.12 -35.08 39.04
N GLY A 21 6.80 -35.14 39.09
CA GLY A 21 5.88 -34.18 39.66
C GLY A 21 6.06 -32.67 39.30
N CYS A 22 5.53 -32.19 38.19
CA CYS A 22 5.16 -30.78 38.06
C CYS A 22 3.65 -30.66 38.23
N ARG A 23 3.29 -30.19 39.41
CA ARG A 23 1.92 -29.89 39.89
C ARG A 23 1.39 -28.70 39.08
N VAL A 24 0.40 -28.95 38.27
CA VAL A 24 -0.37 -27.88 37.60
C VAL A 24 -1.21 -27.19 38.65
N GLN A 25 -0.87 -25.97 38.96
CA GLN A 25 -1.67 -25.10 39.80
C GLN A 25 -2.62 -24.34 38.88
N SER A 26 -3.87 -24.81 38.83
CA SER A 26 -4.98 -24.12 38.19
C SER A 26 -5.45 -23.02 39.12
N GLU A 27 -5.07 -21.78 38.83
CA GLU A 27 -5.71 -20.64 39.48
C GLU A 27 -6.96 -20.25 38.68
N LEU A 28 -8.09 -20.46 39.33
CA LEU A 28 -9.41 -19.96 39.00
C LEU A 28 -9.39 -18.43 39.03
N MET A 29 -9.47 -17.80 37.87
CA MET A 29 -9.78 -16.37 37.79
C MET A 29 -11.28 -16.20 37.70
N PHE A 30 -11.80 -15.65 38.78
CA PHE A 30 -13.17 -15.25 39.04
C PHE A 30 -13.79 -14.42 37.94
N ASN A 31 -14.98 -14.85 37.52
CA ASN A 31 -15.96 -14.05 36.81
C ASN A 31 -16.37 -12.82 37.64
N TYR A 32 -16.01 -11.62 37.17
CA TYR A 32 -16.73 -10.40 37.56
C TYR A 32 -17.73 -10.05 36.46
N PHE A 33 -18.95 -10.53 36.64
CA PHE A 33 -20.13 -9.93 36.04
C PHE A 33 -20.41 -8.60 36.75
N THR A 34 -20.04 -7.51 36.16
CA THR A 34 -20.57 -6.20 36.50
C THR A 34 -21.77 -5.93 35.61
N THR A 35 -22.94 -6.10 36.19
CA THR A 35 -24.21 -5.59 35.69
C THR A 35 -24.14 -4.08 35.60
N VAL A 36 -23.97 -3.50 34.39
CA VAL A 36 -24.17 -2.08 34.18
C VAL A 36 -25.60 -1.87 33.75
N ALA A 37 -26.36 -1.26 34.65
CA ALA A 37 -27.73 -0.82 34.41
C ALA A 37 -27.80 0.15 33.23
N MET A 38 -28.75 -0.06 32.31
CA MET A 38 -29.13 0.87 31.28
C MET A 38 -29.74 2.14 31.90
N PRO A 39 -29.31 3.32 31.49
CA PRO A 39 -30.10 4.52 31.70
C PRO A 39 -30.97 4.82 30.47
N LEU A 40 -32.24 5.00 30.79
CA LEU A 40 -33.28 5.79 30.15
C LEU A 40 -33.10 6.27 28.69
N LEU A 41 -34.15 5.96 27.94
CA LEU A 41 -34.53 6.60 26.69
C LEU A 41 -34.51 8.14 26.81
N ALA A 42 -33.58 8.77 26.10
CA ALA A 42 -33.69 10.20 25.78
C ALA A 42 -34.51 10.32 24.51
N THR A 43 -35.70 10.85 24.63
CA THR A 43 -36.56 11.26 23.52
C THR A 43 -35.88 12.42 22.77
N VAL A 44 -35.40 12.13 21.56
CA VAL A 44 -34.91 13.14 20.64
C VAL A 44 -36.13 13.84 20.04
N THR A 45 -36.46 15.03 20.53
CA THR A 45 -37.39 15.93 19.85
C THR A 45 -36.69 16.48 18.61
N THR A 46 -37.13 16.04 17.45
CA THR A 46 -36.72 16.61 16.14
C THR A 46 -37.38 17.97 15.99
N ASN A 47 -36.63 19.02 16.21
CA ASN A 47 -37.02 20.36 15.76
C ASN A 47 -36.93 20.38 14.22
N VAL A 48 -38.09 20.32 13.57
CA VAL A 48 -38.22 20.57 12.14
C VAL A 48 -38.02 22.08 11.94
N ALA A 49 -36.80 22.47 11.55
CA ALA A 49 -36.54 23.82 11.09
C ALA A 49 -37.28 24.02 9.76
N THR A 50 -38.33 24.87 9.76
CA THR A 50 -39.00 25.35 8.55
C THR A 50 -38.00 26.15 7.74
N LEU A 51 -37.66 25.65 6.55
CA LEU A 51 -36.85 26.38 5.56
C LEU A 51 -37.63 27.62 5.11
N PRO A 52 -36.97 28.79 4.97
CA PRO A 52 -37.62 29.98 4.45
C PRO A 52 -38.05 29.77 3.00
N LEU A 53 -39.29 30.09 2.70
CA LEU A 53 -39.82 30.13 1.34
C LEU A 53 -38.99 31.11 0.51
N PHE A 54 -38.43 30.63 -0.58
CA PHE A 54 -37.78 31.46 -1.59
C PHE A 54 -38.80 32.44 -2.20
N PRO A 55 -38.45 33.70 -2.39
CA PRO A 55 -39.29 34.66 -3.10
C PRO A 55 -39.42 34.19 -4.57
N PRO A 56 -40.57 34.50 -5.23
CA PRO A 56 -40.78 34.10 -6.61
C PRO A 56 -39.75 34.74 -7.54
N LEU A 57 -39.19 33.91 -8.46
CA LEU A 57 -38.30 34.37 -9.52
C LEU A 57 -38.97 35.47 -10.31
N THR A 58 -38.45 36.66 -10.26
CA THR A 58 -38.80 37.75 -11.18
C THR A 58 -38.22 37.41 -12.56
N THR A 59 -39.09 37.37 -13.55
CA THR A 59 -38.74 37.21 -14.96
C THR A 59 -37.73 38.27 -15.40
N PRO A 60 -36.64 37.86 -16.09
CA PRO A 60 -35.66 38.83 -16.58
C PRO A 60 -36.32 39.73 -17.65
N PRO A 61 -35.93 41.00 -17.77
CA PRO A 61 -36.47 41.91 -18.77
C PRO A 61 -36.12 41.39 -20.16
N GLN A 62 -37.16 41.36 -21.00
CA GLN A 62 -37.04 41.02 -22.43
C GLN A 62 -36.29 42.17 -23.12
N VAL A 63 -35.09 41.94 -23.61
CA VAL A 63 -34.33 42.87 -24.45
C VAL A 63 -34.94 42.80 -25.89
N PRO A 64 -35.27 43.93 -26.53
CA PRO A 64 -35.85 43.92 -27.87
C PRO A 64 -34.82 43.43 -28.87
N PHE A 65 -35.26 42.46 -29.67
CA PHE A 65 -34.54 41.81 -30.74
C PHE A 65 -34.47 42.72 -31.98
N SER A 66 -33.53 43.65 -32.01
CA SER A 66 -33.26 44.40 -33.23
C SER A 66 -31.85 45.01 -33.15
N ILE A 67 -30.94 44.36 -33.78
CA ILE A 67 -29.79 44.81 -34.57
C ILE A 67 -28.95 43.57 -34.85
N ILE A 68 -29.37 42.78 -35.88
CA ILE A 68 -28.46 41.83 -36.51
C ILE A 68 -27.62 42.64 -37.47
N LYS A 69 -26.44 43.10 -37.07
CA LYS A 69 -25.40 43.42 -38.01
C LYS A 69 -24.76 42.12 -38.44
N GLU A 70 -24.87 41.85 -39.75
CA GLU A 70 -24.10 40.79 -40.42
C GLU A 70 -22.62 40.92 -40.00
N PHE A 71 -22.20 39.95 -39.19
CA PHE A 71 -20.77 39.73 -38.93
C PHE A 71 -20.28 38.77 -40.01
N ASP A 72 -19.42 39.29 -40.84
CA ASP A 72 -18.65 38.59 -41.85
C ASP A 72 -17.91 37.42 -41.21
N THR A 73 -18.34 36.18 -41.53
CA THR A 73 -17.83 34.96 -40.94
C THR A 73 -16.57 34.52 -41.68
N THR A 74 -15.46 35.21 -41.49
CA THR A 74 -14.15 34.59 -41.65
C THR A 74 -13.92 33.74 -40.40
N ALA A 75 -14.37 32.48 -40.46
CA ALA A 75 -14.13 31.48 -39.40
C ALA A 75 -12.64 31.20 -39.29
N THR A 76 -11.96 32.00 -38.49
CA THR A 76 -10.64 31.63 -37.97
C THR A 76 -10.87 30.38 -37.13
N LYS A 77 -10.46 29.22 -37.63
CA LYS A 77 -10.49 27.93 -36.96
C LYS A 77 -9.62 28.06 -35.70
N GLU A 78 -10.29 28.34 -34.57
CA GLU A 78 -9.64 28.42 -33.27
C GLU A 78 -9.10 27.03 -32.98
N VAL A 79 -7.77 26.85 -33.11
CA VAL A 79 -7.08 25.61 -32.75
C VAL A 79 -7.17 25.51 -31.25
N ALA A 80 -7.99 24.57 -30.78
CA ALA A 80 -8.08 24.27 -29.35
C ALA A 80 -6.66 24.03 -28.80
N PRO A 81 -6.29 24.64 -27.66
CA PRO A 81 -4.97 24.46 -27.09
C PRO A 81 -4.71 22.97 -26.84
N GLU A 82 -3.63 22.45 -27.44
CA GLU A 82 -3.18 21.08 -27.19
C GLU A 82 -3.00 20.89 -25.67
N LYS A 83 -3.61 19.83 -25.13
CA LYS A 83 -3.39 19.48 -23.72
C LYS A 83 -1.90 19.24 -23.49
N PRO A 84 -1.31 19.80 -22.41
CA PRO A 84 0.09 19.54 -22.09
C PRO A 84 0.32 18.03 -21.98
N LYS A 85 1.31 17.52 -22.70
CA LYS A 85 1.71 16.10 -22.62
C LYS A 85 2.13 15.77 -21.20
N GLU A 86 1.58 14.69 -20.66
CA GLU A 86 1.92 14.24 -19.31
C GLU A 86 3.31 13.58 -19.33
N LYS A 87 4.16 13.95 -18.36
CA LYS A 87 5.46 13.29 -18.16
C LYS A 87 5.30 12.10 -17.23
N ARG A 88 5.71 10.92 -17.73
CA ARG A 88 5.73 9.69 -16.92
C ARG A 88 7.13 9.08 -16.88
N LEU A 89 7.38 8.27 -15.85
CA LEU A 89 8.59 7.47 -15.75
C LEU A 89 8.30 6.05 -16.27
N ILE A 90 9.18 5.55 -17.11
CA ILE A 90 9.21 4.15 -17.51
C ILE A 90 10.48 3.49 -17.01
N CYS A 91 10.45 2.19 -16.76
CA CYS A 91 11.58 1.44 -16.26
C CYS A 91 12.23 0.61 -17.37
N LYS A 92 13.47 0.94 -17.73
CA LYS A 92 14.23 0.15 -18.71
C LYS A 92 14.63 -1.20 -18.14
N GLY A 93 14.26 -2.28 -18.85
CA GLY A 93 14.63 -3.65 -18.46
C GLY A 93 13.89 -4.20 -17.23
N CYS A 94 12.80 -3.54 -16.82
CA CYS A 94 11.92 -4.05 -15.78
C CYS A 94 10.92 -5.06 -16.34
N ASN A 95 10.56 -6.05 -15.52
CA ASN A 95 9.55 -7.04 -15.86
C ASN A 95 8.12 -6.48 -15.71
N GLU A 96 7.11 -7.30 -16.03
CA GLU A 96 5.71 -6.92 -15.98
C GLU A 96 5.25 -6.48 -14.58
N TYR A 97 5.62 -7.20 -13.53
CA TYR A 97 5.24 -6.88 -12.14
C TYR A 97 5.88 -5.57 -11.67
N GLU A 98 7.14 -5.33 -12.02
CA GLU A 98 7.85 -4.09 -11.74
C GLU A 98 7.18 -2.91 -12.45
N ASN A 99 6.88 -3.05 -13.74
CA ASN A 99 6.22 -2.01 -14.52
C ASN A 99 4.80 -1.73 -14.04
N ALA A 100 4.02 -2.76 -13.72
CA ALA A 100 2.68 -2.60 -13.16
C ALA A 100 2.72 -1.90 -11.78
N THR A 101 3.70 -2.22 -10.94
CA THR A 101 3.91 -1.56 -9.65
C THR A 101 4.29 -0.09 -9.84
N LEU A 102 5.22 0.20 -10.74
CA LEU A 102 5.63 1.57 -11.07
C LEU A 102 4.44 2.41 -11.55
N ALA A 103 3.65 1.88 -12.49
CA ALA A 103 2.46 2.54 -13.01
C ALA A 103 1.45 2.83 -11.88
N TYR A 104 1.19 1.85 -11.03
CA TYR A 104 0.25 1.99 -9.91
C TYR A 104 0.60 3.16 -8.99
N PHE A 105 1.87 3.32 -8.61
CA PHE A 105 2.29 4.42 -7.73
C PHE A 105 2.32 5.77 -8.45
N GLN A 106 2.62 5.80 -9.73
CA GLN A 106 2.52 7.03 -10.54
C GLN A 106 1.06 7.51 -10.65
N ASP A 107 0.12 6.60 -10.88
CA ASP A 107 -1.33 6.89 -10.94
C ASP A 107 -1.86 7.41 -9.59
N ARG A 108 -1.22 7.08 -8.48
CA ARG A 108 -1.48 7.66 -7.16
C ARG A 108 -0.81 9.01 -6.91
N GLY A 109 -0.13 9.56 -7.90
CA GLY A 109 0.48 10.90 -7.84
C GLY A 109 1.91 10.94 -7.33
N ILE A 110 2.58 9.80 -7.17
CA ILE A 110 4.02 9.78 -6.85
C ILE A 110 4.78 9.92 -8.17
N LYS A 111 5.37 11.10 -8.40
CA LYS A 111 6.05 11.45 -9.68
C LYS A 111 7.56 11.61 -9.53
N ASP A 112 8.07 11.66 -8.30
CA ASP A 112 9.50 11.79 -8.03
C ASP A 112 10.24 10.47 -8.30
N ARG A 113 11.31 10.55 -9.09
CA ARG A 113 12.13 9.39 -9.48
C ARG A 113 12.71 8.65 -8.26
N ASN A 114 13.23 9.39 -7.29
CA ASN A 114 13.86 8.78 -6.11
C ASN A 114 12.82 8.15 -5.18
N ALA A 115 11.63 8.74 -5.06
CA ALA A 115 10.52 8.17 -4.30
C ALA A 115 10.08 6.83 -4.91
N LEU A 116 9.81 6.81 -6.23
CA LEU A 116 9.43 5.59 -6.95
C LEU A 116 10.53 4.52 -6.87
N ALA A 117 11.78 4.91 -7.10
CA ALA A 117 12.92 4.00 -6.98
C ALA A 117 13.07 3.42 -5.56
N THR A 118 12.78 4.22 -4.53
CA THR A 118 12.79 3.75 -3.13
C THR A 118 11.68 2.73 -2.89
N ILE A 119 10.47 2.97 -3.36
CA ILE A 119 9.36 2.00 -3.26
C ILE A 119 9.74 0.70 -3.95
N MET A 120 10.23 0.79 -5.20
CA MET A 120 10.65 -0.37 -6.00
C MET A 120 11.77 -1.16 -5.32
N GLY A 121 12.79 -0.47 -4.78
CA GLY A 121 13.91 -1.11 -4.09
C GLY A 121 13.49 -1.86 -2.83
N ASN A 122 12.53 -1.32 -2.08
CA ASN A 122 11.97 -1.98 -0.91
C ASN A 122 11.16 -3.24 -1.29
N ILE A 123 10.27 -3.15 -2.26
CA ILE A 123 9.49 -4.32 -2.72
C ILE A 123 10.39 -5.40 -3.29
N ARG A 124 11.44 -5.02 -4.03
CA ARG A 124 12.44 -5.99 -4.54
C ARG A 124 13.12 -6.75 -3.41
N GLN A 125 13.51 -6.08 -2.33
CA GLN A 125 14.15 -6.70 -1.18
C GLN A 125 13.23 -7.70 -0.47
N GLU A 126 11.93 -7.43 -0.42
CA GLU A 126 10.96 -8.29 0.27
C GLU A 126 10.57 -9.53 -0.55
N SER A 127 10.32 -9.35 -1.84
CA SER A 127 9.65 -10.39 -2.64
C SER A 127 10.15 -10.51 -4.08
N THR A 128 11.06 -9.64 -4.52
CA THR A 128 11.35 -9.50 -5.96
C THR A 128 10.08 -9.31 -6.82
N PHE A 129 9.09 -8.60 -6.30
CA PHE A 129 7.77 -8.33 -6.91
C PHE A 129 6.89 -9.56 -7.11
N VAL A 130 7.20 -10.69 -6.50
CA VAL A 130 6.41 -11.92 -6.62
C VAL A 130 5.25 -11.88 -5.61
N PRO A 131 3.98 -11.73 -6.05
CA PRO A 131 2.86 -11.53 -5.13
C PRO A 131 2.41 -12.82 -4.40
N ASN A 132 2.77 -13.98 -4.90
CA ASN A 132 2.43 -15.27 -4.30
C ASN A 132 3.61 -15.97 -3.65
N ILE A 133 4.60 -15.20 -3.18
CA ILE A 133 5.78 -15.73 -2.49
C ILE A 133 5.54 -15.78 -0.99
N CYS A 134 5.85 -16.92 -0.38
CA CYS A 134 5.91 -17.11 1.05
C CYS A 134 7.35 -16.95 1.55
N GLU A 135 7.54 -16.52 2.79
CA GLU A 135 8.85 -16.48 3.44
C GLU A 135 9.58 -17.82 3.29
N GLY A 136 10.86 -17.75 2.92
CA GLY A 136 11.63 -18.94 2.50
C GLY A 136 11.58 -19.22 1.01
N GLY A 137 10.88 -18.40 0.18
CA GLY A 137 10.97 -18.39 -1.27
C GLY A 137 10.00 -19.29 -2.01
N SER A 138 9.16 -20.07 -1.31
CA SER A 138 8.17 -20.92 -1.96
C SER A 138 7.00 -20.10 -2.52
N ARG A 139 6.56 -20.44 -3.75
CA ARG A 139 5.34 -19.87 -4.34
C ARG A 139 4.14 -20.68 -3.90
N THR A 140 3.17 -20.02 -3.27
CA THR A 140 1.98 -20.70 -2.75
C THR A 140 0.79 -19.73 -2.68
N SER A 141 -0.40 -20.23 -2.38
CA SER A 141 -1.54 -19.37 -2.08
C SER A 141 -1.37 -18.71 -0.71
N TRP A 142 -2.01 -17.57 -0.53
CA TRP A 142 -2.04 -16.87 0.75
C TRP A 142 -2.47 -17.77 1.91
N SER A 143 -3.51 -18.60 1.72
CA SER A 143 -4.02 -19.52 2.76
C SER A 143 -3.04 -20.61 3.19
N ASN A 144 -2.06 -20.92 2.36
CA ASN A 144 -1.11 -22.01 2.61
C ASN A 144 0.26 -21.50 3.11
N CYS A 145 0.42 -20.19 3.36
CA CYS A 145 1.69 -19.64 3.79
C CYS A 145 1.61 -19.41 5.30
N GLY A 146 1.49 -19.34 6.21
CA GLY A 146 1.51 -19.09 7.67
C GLY A 146 2.66 -18.22 8.16
N ARG A 147 3.36 -17.49 7.24
CA ARG A 147 4.52 -16.65 7.51
C ARG A 147 4.43 -15.36 6.73
N GLY A 148 5.56 -14.65 6.55
CA GLY A 148 5.66 -13.49 5.67
C GLY A 148 5.19 -13.82 4.26
N TYR A 149 4.30 -12.99 3.70
CA TYR A 149 3.66 -13.26 2.42
C TYR A 149 3.60 -12.04 1.51
N GLY A 150 3.82 -12.28 0.23
CA GLY A 150 3.57 -11.35 -0.85
C GLY A 150 4.55 -10.19 -0.95
N LEU A 151 4.13 -9.11 -1.61
CA LEU A 151 4.99 -8.02 -2.07
C LEU A 151 5.89 -7.40 -1.00
N ILE A 152 5.41 -7.23 0.19
CA ILE A 152 6.18 -6.62 1.29
C ILE A 152 6.31 -7.56 2.49
N GLN A 153 6.14 -8.85 2.26
CA GLN A 153 6.28 -9.91 3.26
C GLN A 153 5.48 -9.60 4.54
N TRP A 154 4.15 -9.46 4.39
CA TRP A 154 3.26 -9.25 5.53
C TRP A 154 3.39 -10.40 6.53
N THR A 155 4.05 -10.16 7.67
CA THR A 155 4.39 -11.19 8.67
C THR A 155 3.51 -11.09 9.91
N SER A 156 3.23 -9.87 10.41
CA SER A 156 2.39 -9.73 11.61
C SER A 156 0.95 -10.20 11.35
N ALA A 157 0.35 -10.89 12.33
CA ALA A 157 -0.98 -11.47 12.19
C ALA A 157 -2.02 -10.47 11.66
N ASN A 158 -2.04 -9.24 12.20
CA ASN A 158 -2.99 -8.22 11.78
C ASN A 158 -2.81 -7.82 10.29
N ARG A 159 -1.57 -7.71 9.83
CA ARG A 159 -1.30 -7.35 8.43
C ARG A 159 -1.53 -8.53 7.49
N TYR A 160 -1.10 -9.73 7.88
CA TYR A 160 -1.30 -10.95 7.10
C TYR A 160 -2.79 -11.27 6.90
N TYR A 161 -3.55 -11.36 8.00
CA TYR A 161 -4.99 -11.62 7.91
C TYR A 161 -5.77 -10.43 7.35
N GLY A 162 -5.25 -9.22 7.54
CA GLY A 162 -5.77 -8.00 6.93
C GLY A 162 -5.80 -8.07 5.41
N LEU A 163 -4.76 -8.62 4.77
CA LEU A 163 -4.74 -8.85 3.32
C LEU A 163 -5.89 -9.75 2.85
N GLY A 164 -6.13 -10.86 3.55
CA GLY A 164 -7.25 -11.75 3.23
C GLY A 164 -8.62 -11.10 3.44
N ALA A 165 -8.79 -10.38 4.55
CA ALA A 165 -10.02 -9.64 4.84
C ALA A 165 -10.27 -8.52 3.80
N PHE A 166 -9.23 -7.81 3.40
CA PHE A 166 -9.29 -6.78 2.35
C PHE A 166 -9.74 -7.37 1.00
N ALA A 167 -9.10 -8.47 0.60
CA ALA A 167 -9.45 -9.17 -0.65
C ALA A 167 -10.91 -9.64 -0.64
N LYS A 168 -11.39 -10.18 0.49
CA LYS A 168 -12.79 -10.59 0.67
C LYS A 168 -13.75 -9.40 0.57
N LYS A 169 -13.41 -8.28 1.19
CA LYS A 169 -14.27 -7.08 1.25
C LYS A 169 -14.34 -6.33 -0.08
N TYR A 170 -13.20 -6.17 -0.76
CA TYR A 170 -13.08 -5.30 -1.93
C TYR A 170 -12.89 -6.06 -3.25
N GLY A 171 -12.94 -7.38 -3.19
CA GLY A 171 -12.74 -8.28 -4.32
C GLY A 171 -11.28 -8.46 -4.71
N GLY A 172 -11.01 -9.60 -5.34
CA GLY A 172 -9.70 -10.01 -5.83
C GLY A 172 -9.09 -11.14 -5.00
N SER A 173 -7.98 -11.69 -5.50
CA SER A 173 -7.21 -12.72 -4.81
C SER A 173 -6.14 -12.08 -3.92
N PRO A 174 -5.95 -12.53 -2.66
CA PRO A 174 -4.82 -12.09 -1.83
C PRO A 174 -3.45 -12.37 -2.45
N SER A 175 -3.38 -13.30 -3.41
CA SER A 175 -2.16 -13.67 -4.12
C SER A 175 -1.94 -12.88 -5.42
N ALA A 176 -2.82 -11.94 -5.76
CA ALA A 176 -2.72 -11.13 -6.98
C ALA A 176 -2.00 -9.81 -6.71
N LEU A 177 -1.10 -9.41 -7.62
CA LEU A 177 -0.34 -8.17 -7.54
C LEU A 177 -1.24 -6.94 -7.27
N HIS A 178 -2.27 -6.74 -8.07
CA HIS A 178 -3.15 -5.58 -7.96
C HIS A 178 -3.90 -5.53 -6.61
N THR A 179 -4.33 -6.67 -6.09
CA THR A 179 -4.98 -6.75 -4.77
C THR A 179 -4.01 -6.34 -3.67
N GLN A 180 -2.76 -6.80 -3.74
CA GLN A 180 -1.72 -6.47 -2.77
C GLN A 180 -1.30 -5.01 -2.84
N LEU A 181 -1.18 -4.42 -4.01
CA LEU A 181 -0.90 -2.98 -4.18
C LEU A 181 -2.03 -2.13 -3.58
N ARG A 182 -3.29 -2.48 -3.81
CA ARG A 182 -4.45 -1.81 -3.20
C ARG A 182 -4.45 -1.96 -1.68
N TYR A 183 -4.17 -3.16 -1.17
CA TYR A 183 -4.09 -3.39 0.27
C TYR A 183 -2.95 -2.60 0.91
N LEU A 184 -1.75 -2.65 0.34
CA LEU A 184 -0.58 -1.90 0.77
C LEU A 184 -0.90 -0.41 0.95
N THR A 185 -1.54 0.20 -0.04
CA THR A 185 -1.89 1.62 0.00
C THR A 185 -3.09 1.95 0.88
N ASN A 186 -3.85 0.94 1.30
CA ASN A 186 -4.92 1.08 2.29
C ASN A 186 -4.44 0.91 3.74
N GLU A 187 -3.21 0.44 3.97
CA GLU A 187 -2.66 0.29 5.31
C GLU A 187 -2.36 1.65 5.95
N VAL A 188 -2.63 1.77 7.26
CA VAL A 188 -2.34 2.99 8.03
C VAL A 188 -0.86 3.37 7.97
N GLN A 189 0.05 2.39 7.90
CA GLN A 189 1.49 2.61 7.77
C GLN A 189 1.84 3.36 6.48
N TRP A 190 1.23 2.98 5.35
CA TRP A 190 1.40 3.67 4.09
C TRP A 190 0.78 5.07 4.12
N GLN A 191 -0.45 5.20 4.59
CA GLN A 191 -1.18 6.47 4.64
C GLN A 191 -0.40 7.56 5.40
N LYS A 192 0.34 7.18 6.46
CA LYS A 192 1.19 8.11 7.22
C LYS A 192 2.35 8.70 6.41
N ILE A 193 2.78 8.03 5.36
CA ILE A 193 3.95 8.46 4.56
C ILE A 193 3.59 8.88 3.14
N GLU A 194 2.39 8.60 2.65
CA GLU A 194 1.99 8.80 1.26
C GLU A 194 2.25 10.22 0.77
N GLU A 195 1.84 11.23 1.52
CA GLU A 195 2.07 12.62 1.14
C GLU A 195 3.56 13.01 1.14
N ARG A 196 4.37 12.38 2.00
CA ARG A 196 5.82 12.57 2.00
C ARG A 196 6.45 11.92 0.76
N MET A 197 5.93 10.79 0.31
CA MET A 197 6.35 10.12 -0.93
C MET A 197 5.92 10.91 -2.17
N LYS A 198 4.79 11.61 -2.15
CA LYS A 198 4.35 12.51 -3.21
C LYS A 198 5.14 13.81 -3.28
N THR A 199 5.75 14.25 -2.16
CA THR A 199 6.53 15.50 -2.12
C THR A 199 7.88 15.29 -2.82
N PRO A 200 8.15 15.96 -3.96
CA PRO A 200 9.34 15.70 -4.77
C PRO A 200 10.63 16.30 -4.19
N GLY A 201 11.76 15.95 -4.80
CA GLY A 201 13.06 16.60 -4.56
C GLY A 201 13.83 16.08 -3.35
N LYS A 202 13.49 14.91 -2.81
CA LYS A 202 14.27 14.31 -1.72
C LYS A 202 15.29 13.31 -2.26
N SER A 203 16.35 13.07 -1.48
CA SER A 203 17.29 11.99 -1.75
C SER A 203 16.67 10.61 -1.48
N ILE A 204 17.22 9.57 -2.09
CA ILE A 204 16.84 8.18 -1.81
C ILE A 204 16.93 7.88 -0.31
N ASN A 205 17.99 8.30 0.37
CA ASN A 205 18.14 8.08 1.81
C ASN A 205 16.97 8.70 2.61
N ARG A 206 16.53 9.91 2.21
CA ARG A 206 15.40 10.55 2.88
C ARG A 206 14.08 9.80 2.64
N TYR A 207 13.86 9.30 1.45
CA TYR A 207 12.70 8.43 1.18
C TYR A 207 12.82 7.07 1.88
N MET A 208 14.02 6.53 2.09
CA MET A 208 14.25 5.33 2.89
C MET A 208 13.86 5.52 4.36
N ASP A 209 14.10 6.71 4.95
CA ASP A 209 13.60 7.02 6.31
C ASP A 209 12.07 6.92 6.38
N TYR A 210 11.36 7.39 5.35
CA TYR A 210 9.91 7.25 5.28
C TYR A 210 9.48 5.79 5.07
N ALA A 211 10.16 5.07 4.17
CA ALA A 211 9.87 3.67 3.88
C ALA A 211 10.05 2.78 5.12
N TYR A 212 10.98 3.10 6.02
CA TYR A 212 11.13 2.39 7.30
C TYR A 212 9.85 2.44 8.14
N SER A 213 9.17 3.58 8.19
CA SER A 213 7.91 3.72 8.93
C SER A 213 6.75 2.92 8.31
N TRP A 214 6.85 2.57 7.04
CA TRP A 214 5.85 1.77 6.31
C TRP A 214 6.11 0.26 6.44
N ILE A 215 7.32 -0.21 6.13
CA ILE A 215 7.64 -1.64 6.10
C ILE A 215 8.11 -2.16 7.46
N GLY A 216 9.00 -1.43 8.12
CA GLY A 216 9.52 -1.80 9.43
C GLY A 216 10.43 -3.03 9.38
N TRP A 217 11.58 -2.94 8.72
CA TRP A 217 12.52 -4.06 8.63
C TRP A 217 13.41 -4.20 9.87
N GLY A 218 13.69 -5.44 10.25
CA GLY A 218 14.72 -5.73 11.28
C GLY A 218 16.15 -5.68 10.73
N HIS A 219 16.33 -6.05 9.44
CA HIS A 219 17.60 -5.97 8.72
C HIS A 219 17.41 -5.17 7.43
N HIS A 220 18.27 -4.17 7.22
CA HIS A 220 18.16 -3.25 6.09
C HIS A 220 18.31 -3.96 4.72
N GLY A 221 19.19 -4.96 4.63
CA GLY A 221 19.49 -5.64 3.36
C GLY A 221 20.05 -4.70 2.30
N ALA A 222 19.73 -4.99 1.04
CA ALA A 222 20.20 -4.23 -0.11
C ALA A 222 19.22 -3.14 -0.58
N ARG A 223 18.22 -2.74 0.24
CA ARG A 223 17.12 -1.83 -0.16
C ARG A 223 17.60 -0.54 -0.82
N THR A 224 18.58 0.14 -0.19
CA THR A 224 19.14 1.39 -0.73
C THR A 224 19.89 1.14 -2.04
N SER A 225 20.64 0.06 -2.15
CA SER A 225 21.33 -0.31 -3.39
C SER A 225 20.34 -0.59 -4.51
N TYR A 226 19.27 -1.34 -4.22
CA TYR A 226 18.19 -1.57 -5.19
C TYR A 226 17.47 -0.28 -5.59
N ALA A 227 17.24 0.63 -4.65
CA ALA A 227 16.66 1.94 -4.96
C ALA A 227 17.55 2.74 -5.92
N HIS A 228 18.85 2.78 -5.72
CA HIS A 228 19.79 3.42 -6.66
C HIS A 228 19.78 2.75 -8.03
N GLU A 229 19.74 1.41 -8.07
CA GLU A 229 19.61 0.66 -9.33
C GLU A 229 18.33 1.05 -10.09
N TYR A 230 17.17 1.10 -9.41
CA TYR A 230 15.93 1.55 -10.06
C TYR A 230 15.99 3.00 -10.49
N ALA A 231 16.56 3.91 -9.70
CA ALA A 231 16.71 5.30 -10.07
C ALA A 231 17.50 5.46 -11.39
N SER A 232 18.49 4.61 -11.67
CA SER A 232 19.22 4.58 -12.91
C SER A 232 18.44 4.01 -14.10
N LYS A 233 17.49 3.10 -13.84
CA LYS A 233 16.62 2.50 -14.87
C LYS A 233 15.41 3.35 -15.25
N LEU A 234 14.98 4.25 -14.34
CA LEU A 234 13.82 5.10 -14.57
C LEU A 234 14.17 6.25 -15.51
N ILE A 235 13.46 6.33 -16.63
CA ILE A 235 13.60 7.43 -17.62
C ILE A 235 12.27 8.14 -17.81
N THR A 236 12.31 9.46 -18.00
CA THR A 236 11.12 10.27 -18.27
C THR A 236 10.74 10.18 -19.73
N VAL A 237 9.46 9.96 -20.01
CA VAL A 237 8.85 10.02 -21.34
C VAL A 237 7.64 10.96 -21.31
N GLU A 238 7.31 11.54 -22.47
CA GLU A 238 6.09 12.32 -22.68
C GLU A 238 5.01 11.38 -23.26
N VAL A 239 3.83 11.37 -22.69
CA VAL A 239 2.68 10.54 -23.09
C VAL A 239 1.44 11.38 -23.36
#